data_2250744fc5900d4be026d5b15e7e6521
#
_entry.id   2250744fc5900d4be026d5b15e7e6521
#
_cell.length_a   1.000
_cell.length_b   1.000
_cell.length_c   1.000
_cell.angle_alpha   90.00
_cell.angle_beta   90.00
_cell.angle_gamma   90.00
#
_symmetry.space_group_name_H-M   'P 1'
#
loop_
_entity.id
_entity.type
_entity.pdbx_description
1 polymer ?
#
loop_
_entity_poly.entity_id
_entity_poly.type
_entity_poly.pdbx_seq_one_letter_code
_entity_poly.pdbx_strand_id
1 'polypeptide(L)'
;MSIKQISVFVENKPGAMSAMTGVLAENNIDMRALSLAETSDFGIVRIIVDNVYAATTVLKDAGYIHSLTDVLGVKIPDVPGGLNKVLNILEAEGFNIDYMYAFMGNGVTKHAYMIFRVEDVQ
;
A
#
# COMPACT_ATOMS: atom_id res chain seq x y z
N MET A 1 4.19 13.54 1.10
CA MET A 1 4.86 12.86 2.24
C MET A 1 5.31 11.48 1.82
N SER A 2 6.56 11.16 2.10
CA SER A 2 7.14 9.86 1.74
C SER A 2 6.84 8.83 2.84
N ILE A 3 6.39 7.66 2.42
CA ILE A 3 6.02 6.56 3.32
C ILE A 3 6.70 5.30 2.82
N LYS A 4 7.11 4.43 3.73
CA LYS A 4 7.64 3.11 3.36
C LYS A 4 6.50 2.13 3.15
N GLN A 5 6.47 1.53 1.98
CA GLN A 5 5.53 0.47 1.63
C GLN A 5 6.27 -0.86 1.64
N ILE A 6 5.62 -1.89 2.17
CA ILE A 6 6.12 -3.26 2.06
C ILE A 6 5.36 -3.95 0.94
N SER A 7 6.09 -4.53 -0.02
CA SER A 7 5.50 -5.38 -1.06
C SER A 7 5.85 -6.81 -0.70
N VAL A 8 4.84 -7.65 -0.48
CA VAL A 8 4.99 -9.05 -0.08
C VAL A 8 4.52 -9.94 -1.22
N PHE A 9 5.33 -10.92 -1.57
CA PHE A 9 4.97 -11.88 -2.60
C PHE A 9 4.28 -13.08 -1.97
N VAL A 10 3.08 -13.40 -2.47
CA VAL A 10 2.29 -14.54 -2.00
C VAL A 10 1.87 -15.37 -3.21
N GLU A 11 1.61 -16.66 -2.97
CA GLU A 11 1.05 -17.50 -4.02
C GLU A 11 -0.41 -17.12 -4.26
N ASN A 12 -0.86 -17.19 -5.51
CA ASN A 12 -2.25 -16.94 -5.86
C ASN A 12 -3.07 -18.22 -5.65
N LYS A 13 -3.42 -18.49 -4.39
CA LYS A 13 -4.19 -19.68 -4.02
C LYS A 13 -5.02 -19.40 -2.76
N PRO A 14 -6.08 -20.20 -2.52
CA PRO A 14 -6.88 -20.06 -1.31
C PRO A 14 -6.03 -20.14 -0.04
N GLY A 15 -6.28 -19.24 0.89
CA GLY A 15 -5.60 -19.21 2.18
C GLY A 15 -4.29 -18.45 2.23
N ALA A 16 -3.70 -18.08 1.08
CA ALA A 16 -2.42 -17.40 1.06
C ALA A 16 -2.49 -16.02 1.75
N MET A 17 -3.54 -15.24 1.46
CA MET A 17 -3.72 -13.94 2.10
C MET A 17 -4.03 -14.07 3.59
N SER A 18 -4.85 -15.03 3.96
CA SER A 18 -5.18 -15.29 5.36
C SER A 18 -3.94 -15.66 6.16
N ALA A 19 -3.08 -16.48 5.59
CA ALA A 19 -1.83 -16.88 6.25
C ALA A 19 -0.90 -15.68 6.46
N MET A 20 -0.70 -14.87 5.44
CA MET A 20 0.21 -13.73 5.51
C MET A 20 -0.31 -12.66 6.49
N THR A 21 -1.60 -12.30 6.39
CA THR A 21 -2.18 -11.33 7.31
C THR A 21 -2.24 -11.85 8.74
N GLY A 22 -2.38 -13.18 8.91
CA GLY A 22 -2.33 -13.82 10.22
C GLY A 22 -0.98 -13.64 10.93
N VAL A 23 0.12 -13.69 10.18
CA VAL A 23 1.46 -13.44 10.73
C VAL A 23 1.54 -12.03 11.32
N LEU A 24 0.99 -11.04 10.61
CA LEU A 24 0.97 -9.67 11.09
C LEU A 24 0.07 -9.52 12.32
N ALA A 25 -1.11 -10.12 12.27
CA ALA A 25 -2.07 -10.05 13.38
C ALA A 25 -1.53 -10.68 14.66
N GLU A 26 -0.87 -11.85 14.56
CA GLU A 26 -0.28 -12.53 15.71
C GLU A 26 0.83 -11.72 16.37
N ASN A 27 1.46 -10.83 15.61
CA ASN A 27 2.53 -9.96 16.11
C ASN A 27 2.06 -8.53 16.38
N ASN A 28 0.75 -8.33 16.43
CA ASN A 28 0.13 -7.05 16.76
C ASN A 28 0.57 -5.91 15.85
N ILE A 29 0.72 -6.20 14.57
CA ILE A 29 1.08 -5.22 13.56
C ILE A 29 -0.20 -4.76 12.86
N ASP A 30 -0.45 -3.45 12.88
CA ASP A 30 -1.65 -2.85 12.29
C ASP A 30 -1.40 -2.45 10.83
N MET A 31 -2.23 -2.97 9.93
CA MET A 31 -2.20 -2.57 8.53
C MET A 31 -3.04 -1.31 8.35
N ARG A 32 -2.41 -0.27 7.79
CA ARG A 32 -3.07 1.02 7.55
C ARG A 32 -3.59 1.16 6.12
N ALA A 33 -3.00 0.42 5.19
CA ALA A 33 -3.43 0.39 3.80
C ALA A 33 -3.06 -0.94 3.19
N LEU A 34 -3.82 -1.39 2.21
CA LEU A 34 -3.66 -2.70 1.60
C LEU A 34 -4.08 -2.65 0.14
N SER A 35 -3.30 -3.29 -0.71
CA SER A 35 -3.64 -3.49 -2.12
C SER A 35 -3.11 -4.86 -2.56
N LEU A 36 -3.90 -5.58 -3.32
CA LEU A 36 -3.50 -6.87 -3.90
C LEU A 36 -3.54 -6.75 -5.41
N ALA A 37 -2.40 -6.97 -6.04
CA ALA A 37 -2.29 -7.10 -7.48
C ALA A 37 -1.92 -8.54 -7.79
N GLU A 38 -2.57 -9.14 -8.79
CA GLU A 38 -2.35 -10.53 -9.10
C GLU A 38 -1.77 -10.76 -10.50
N THR A 39 -1.00 -11.84 -10.61
CA THR A 39 -0.74 -12.52 -11.87
C THR A 39 -1.34 -13.93 -11.73
N SER A 40 -1.23 -14.78 -12.77
CA SER A 40 -1.82 -16.12 -12.71
C SER A 40 -1.26 -16.97 -11.57
N ASP A 41 0.02 -16.81 -11.22
CA ASP A 41 0.70 -17.65 -10.23
C ASP A 41 0.96 -16.94 -8.90
N PHE A 42 1.07 -15.62 -8.91
CA PHE A 42 1.49 -14.84 -7.75
C PHE A 42 0.54 -13.70 -7.47
N GLY A 43 0.54 -13.28 -6.22
CA GLY A 43 0.00 -11.99 -5.82
C GLY A 43 1.11 -11.12 -5.26
N ILE A 44 0.99 -9.83 -5.46
CA ILE A 44 1.83 -8.83 -4.80
C ILE A 44 0.93 -8.07 -3.85
N VAL A 45 1.18 -8.23 -2.56
CA VAL A 45 0.42 -7.53 -1.53
C VAL A 45 1.22 -6.30 -1.12
N ARG A 46 0.66 -5.13 -1.37
CA ARG A 46 1.29 -3.87 -0.96
C ARG A 46 0.61 -3.39 0.30
N ILE A 47 1.38 -3.19 1.37
CA ILE A 47 0.85 -2.80 2.67
C ILE A 47 1.60 -1.61 3.24
N ILE A 48 0.85 -0.79 3.96
CA ILE A 48 1.39 0.24 4.84
C ILE A 48 1.04 -0.20 6.26
N VAL A 49 2.04 -0.21 7.12
CA VAL A 49 1.88 -0.69 8.50
C VAL A 49 2.34 0.38 9.48
N ASP A 50 1.94 0.23 10.74
CA ASP A 50 2.31 1.13 11.82
C ASP A 50 3.79 0.99 12.22
N ASN A 51 4.35 -0.22 12.11
CA ASN A 51 5.73 -0.49 12.49
C ASN A 51 6.43 -1.32 11.43
N VAL A 52 7.12 -0.63 10.53
CA VAL A 52 7.78 -1.25 9.37
C VAL A 52 8.87 -2.22 9.81
N TYR A 53 9.66 -1.86 10.81
CA TYR A 53 10.75 -2.72 11.27
C TYR A 53 10.22 -4.04 11.81
N ALA A 54 9.22 -3.99 12.69
CA ALA A 54 8.61 -5.20 13.24
C ALA A 54 7.97 -6.05 12.14
N ALA A 55 7.26 -5.40 11.20
CA ALA A 55 6.60 -6.12 10.11
C ALA A 55 7.59 -6.86 9.23
N THR A 56 8.67 -6.20 8.80
CA THR A 56 9.67 -6.84 7.94
C THR A 56 10.38 -7.98 8.66
N THR A 57 10.61 -7.85 9.97
CA THR A 57 11.23 -8.90 10.76
C THR A 57 10.34 -10.15 10.81
N VAL A 58 9.06 -9.99 11.14
CA VAL A 58 8.17 -11.17 11.25
C VAL A 58 7.87 -11.79 9.89
N LEU A 59 7.78 -10.99 8.83
CA LEU A 59 7.58 -11.52 7.48
C LEU A 59 8.80 -12.32 7.03
N LYS A 60 10.00 -11.82 7.30
CA LYS A 60 11.23 -12.53 6.98
C LYS A 60 11.31 -13.85 7.74
N ASP A 61 11.03 -13.83 9.06
CA ASP A 61 11.07 -15.03 9.89
C ASP A 61 10.05 -16.06 9.45
N ALA A 62 8.92 -15.63 8.92
CA ALA A 62 7.88 -16.51 8.38
C ALA A 62 8.17 -16.99 6.95
N GLY A 63 9.27 -16.56 6.36
CA GLY A 63 9.70 -17.03 5.05
C GLY A 63 9.12 -16.25 3.86
N TYR A 64 8.51 -15.10 4.08
CA TYR A 64 7.97 -14.31 3.00
C TYR A 64 9.05 -13.47 2.31
N ILE A 65 9.04 -13.52 0.98
CA ILE A 65 9.85 -12.63 0.17
C ILE A 65 9.15 -11.27 0.11
N HIS A 66 9.87 -10.21 0.44
CA HIS A 66 9.29 -8.87 0.44
C HIS A 66 10.34 -7.82 0.09
N SER A 67 9.87 -6.63 -0.24
CA SER A 67 10.73 -5.48 -0.53
C SER A 67 10.11 -4.22 0.04
N LEU A 68 10.93 -3.18 0.21
CA LEU A 68 10.49 -1.86 0.64
C LEU A 68 10.55 -0.91 -0.53
N THR A 69 9.52 -0.06 -0.64
CA THR A 69 9.42 0.96 -1.68
C THR A 69 8.95 2.26 -1.05
N ASP A 70 9.55 3.38 -1.46
CA ASP A 70 9.05 4.69 -1.06
C ASP A 70 7.84 5.05 -1.91
N VAL A 71 6.77 5.47 -1.25
CA VAL A 71 5.53 5.90 -1.90
C VAL A 71 5.09 7.23 -1.31
N LEU A 72 4.20 7.92 -2.01
CA LEU A 72 3.63 9.17 -1.53
C LEU A 72 2.30 8.90 -0.82
N GLY A 73 2.14 9.48 0.36
CA GLY A 73 0.85 9.53 1.03
C GLY A 73 0.26 10.93 0.89
N VAL A 74 -0.95 11.02 0.38
CA VAL A 74 -1.61 12.30 0.10
C VAL A 74 -2.99 12.31 0.72
N LYS A 75 -3.25 13.36 1.49
CA LYS A 75 -4.57 13.63 2.07
C LYS A 75 -5.42 14.35 1.03
N ILE A 76 -6.58 13.81 0.72
CA ILE A 76 -7.47 14.31 -0.33
C ILE A 76 -8.84 14.57 0.28
N PRO A 77 -9.51 15.71 -0.04
CA PRO A 77 -10.90 15.90 0.38
C PRO A 77 -11.77 14.79 -0.19
N ASP A 78 -12.59 14.16 0.64
CA ASP A 78 -13.48 13.08 0.21
C ASP A 78 -14.76 13.69 -0.37
N VAL A 79 -14.62 14.31 -1.53
CA VAL A 79 -15.67 14.96 -2.28
C VAL A 79 -15.49 14.68 -3.77
N PRO A 80 -16.56 14.82 -4.57
CA PRO A 80 -16.42 14.67 -6.02
C PRO A 80 -15.32 15.56 -6.58
N GLY A 81 -14.42 14.99 -7.38
CA GLY A 81 -13.31 15.72 -7.99
C GLY A 81 -12.07 15.89 -7.12
N GLY A 82 -12.10 15.47 -5.85
CA GLY A 82 -10.94 15.60 -4.96
C GLY A 82 -9.72 14.86 -5.50
N LEU A 83 -9.90 13.61 -5.88
CA LEU A 83 -8.82 12.81 -6.47
C LEU A 83 -8.37 13.38 -7.81
N ASN A 84 -9.31 13.79 -8.64
CA ASN A 84 -9.00 14.30 -9.97
C ASN A 84 -8.06 15.52 -9.91
N LYS A 85 -8.25 16.40 -8.93
CA LYS A 85 -7.37 17.57 -8.74
C LYS A 85 -5.92 17.13 -8.48
N VAL A 86 -5.72 16.13 -7.64
CA VAL A 86 -4.38 15.63 -7.33
C VAL A 86 -3.75 14.98 -8.56
N LEU A 87 -4.53 14.20 -9.30
CA LEU A 87 -4.05 13.55 -10.52
C LEU A 87 -3.63 14.59 -11.56
N ASN A 88 -4.40 15.66 -11.71
CA ASN A 88 -4.05 16.73 -12.64
C ASN A 88 -2.73 17.41 -12.26
N ILE A 89 -2.48 17.60 -10.97
CA ILE A 89 -1.22 18.21 -10.50
C ILE A 89 -0.05 17.27 -10.82
N LEU A 90 -0.18 15.99 -10.55
CA LEU A 90 0.89 15.02 -10.83
C LEU A 90 1.18 14.95 -12.33
N GLU A 91 0.14 14.93 -13.16
CA GLU A 91 0.29 14.91 -14.61
C GLU A 91 1.01 16.17 -15.11
N ALA A 92 0.61 17.36 -14.61
CA ALA A 92 1.23 18.62 -15.00
C ALA A 92 2.71 18.68 -14.65
N GLU A 93 3.12 18.02 -13.58
CA GLU A 93 4.52 17.95 -13.14
C GLU A 93 5.32 16.83 -13.83
N GLY A 94 4.70 16.11 -14.75
CA GLY A 94 5.39 15.07 -15.51
C GLY A 94 5.52 13.72 -14.82
N PHE A 95 4.73 13.47 -13.77
CA PHE A 95 4.75 12.19 -13.09
C PHE A 95 3.80 11.19 -13.70
N ASN A 96 4.26 9.96 -13.84
CA ASN A 96 3.41 8.83 -14.19
C ASN A 96 3.04 8.08 -12.91
N ILE A 97 1.80 7.65 -12.84
CA ILE A 97 1.32 6.86 -11.70
C ILE A 97 1.40 5.40 -12.05
N ASP A 98 2.30 4.68 -11.38
CA ASP A 98 2.46 3.25 -11.58
C ASP A 98 1.29 2.47 -10.95
N TYR A 99 0.90 2.87 -9.76
CA TYR A 99 -0.27 2.34 -9.06
C TYR A 99 -0.66 3.28 -7.92
N MET A 100 -1.88 3.09 -7.44
CA MET A 100 -2.41 3.88 -6.33
C MET A 100 -3.46 3.06 -5.58
N TYR A 101 -3.62 3.35 -4.30
CA TYR A 101 -4.65 2.72 -3.47
C TYR A 101 -4.93 3.58 -2.25
N ALA A 102 -6.01 3.27 -1.55
CA ALA A 102 -6.49 4.08 -0.43
C ALA A 102 -6.07 3.48 0.92
N PHE A 103 -5.92 4.36 1.91
CA PHE A 103 -5.81 3.96 3.31
C PHE A 103 -7.16 3.43 3.81
N MET A 104 -7.09 2.52 4.78
CA MET A 104 -8.25 2.14 5.57
C MET A 104 -8.59 3.28 6.51
N GLY A 105 -9.72 3.94 6.27
CA GLY A 105 -10.14 5.07 7.08
C GLY A 105 -10.80 4.65 8.37
N ASN A 106 -10.96 5.60 9.29
CA ASN A 106 -11.65 5.38 10.56
C ASN A 106 -13.13 5.80 10.51
N GLY A 107 -13.60 6.26 9.34
CA GLY A 107 -14.99 6.69 9.15
C GLY A 107 -15.35 8.04 9.78
N VAL A 108 -14.40 8.71 10.40
CA VAL A 108 -14.65 9.95 11.16
C VAL A 108 -14.32 11.19 10.37
N THR A 109 -13.30 11.17 9.52
CA THR A 109 -12.85 12.34 8.78
C THR A 109 -13.48 12.39 7.40
N LYS A 110 -13.62 13.60 6.84
CA LYS A 110 -14.10 13.82 5.47
C LYS A 110 -12.95 13.85 4.46
N HIS A 111 -11.84 13.22 4.81
CA HIS A 111 -10.68 13.13 3.96
C HIS A 111 -10.36 11.67 3.64
N ALA A 112 -9.94 11.44 2.41
CA ALA A 112 -9.35 10.17 2.03
C ALA A 112 -7.84 10.32 2.03
N TYR A 113 -7.15 9.24 2.35
CA TYR A 113 -5.70 9.18 2.25
C TYR A 113 -5.36 8.21 1.14
N MET A 114 -4.63 8.69 0.15
CA MET A 114 -4.26 7.90 -1.02
C MET A 114 -2.76 7.66 -1.02
N ILE A 115 -2.39 6.46 -1.43
CA ILE A 115 -0.99 6.07 -1.64
C ILE A 115 -0.74 6.07 -3.13
N PHE A 116 0.35 6.72 -3.55
CA PHE A 116 0.78 6.76 -4.95
C PHE A 116 2.20 6.28 -5.09
N ARG A 117 2.41 5.36 -6.00
CA ARG A 117 3.75 5.08 -6.51
C ARG A 117 3.89 5.82 -7.82
N VAL A 118 4.76 6.79 -7.85
CA VAL A 118 4.93 7.67 -9.01
C VAL A 118 6.33 7.52 -9.60
N GLU A 119 6.41 7.76 -10.89
CA GLU A 119 7.66 7.77 -11.63
C GLU A 119 7.77 9.09 -12.36
N ASP A 120 8.95 9.71 -12.26
CA ASP A 120 9.23 10.96 -12.98
C ASP A 120 9.65 10.58 -14.41
N VAL A 121 8.83 10.98 -15.39
CA VAL A 121 9.03 10.63 -16.79
C VAL A 121 9.56 11.79 -17.64
N GLN A 122 10.08 12.81 -17.00
CA GLN A 122 10.65 13.97 -17.71
C GLN A 122 11.91 13.62 -18.49
#